data_d76a324d88a3e9eae54e81a026d102af
#
_entry.id   d76a324d88a3e9eae54e81a026d102af
#
_cell.length_a   1.000
_cell.length_b   1.000
_cell.length_c   1.000
_cell.angle_alpha   90.00
_cell.angle_beta   90.00
_cell.angle_gamma   90.00
#
_symmetry.space_group_name_H-M   'P 1'
#
loop_
_entity.id
_entity.type
_entity.pdbx_description
1 polymer ?
#
loop_
_entity_poly.entity_id
_entity_poly.type
_entity_poly.pdbx_seq_one_letter_code
_entity_poly.pdbx_strand_id
1 'polypeptide(L)'
;MGLVCNATPQWARLEAHFQSWGAKFDLQQAFAEDGRRLGKLSQQAPYVFADLSKNWLAEGTEQHLSALARACGVHGLRDTMLSGAAINATEQRAVMHWLLRTPRDGGLLQSHPVVQAWTAPMQLALQEVHCTLDAMLALAEQVRSDARIIGIMKRFYLILNPFVLFIKRK
;
A
#
# COMPACT_ATOMS: atom_id res chain seq x y z
N MET A 1 -25.51 0.81 -8.08
CA MET A 1 -24.97 -0.47 -8.56
C MET A 1 -23.57 -0.18 -9.09
N GLY A 2 -22.52 -0.71 -8.46
CA GLY A 2 -21.14 -0.41 -8.87
C GLY A 2 -20.84 -1.02 -10.24
N LEU A 3 -20.00 -0.35 -11.01
CA LEU A 3 -19.51 -0.84 -12.30
C LEU A 3 -18.75 -2.16 -12.08
N VAL A 4 -19.17 -3.23 -12.76
CA VAL A 4 -18.47 -4.52 -12.71
C VAL A 4 -17.34 -4.46 -13.75
N CYS A 5 -16.09 -4.31 -13.31
CA CYS A 5 -14.94 -4.03 -14.17
C CYS A 5 -14.74 -5.08 -15.27
N ASN A 6 -15.00 -6.37 -14.98
CA ASN A 6 -14.89 -7.46 -15.96
C ASN A 6 -16.01 -7.47 -17.03
N ALA A 7 -17.03 -6.63 -16.90
CA ALA A 7 -18.06 -6.43 -17.92
C ALA A 7 -17.76 -5.25 -18.86
N THR A 8 -16.60 -4.62 -18.73
CA THR A 8 -16.24 -3.45 -19.55
C THR A 8 -15.57 -3.87 -20.87
N PRO A 9 -15.72 -3.09 -21.94
CA PRO A 9 -14.96 -3.32 -23.18
C PRO A 9 -13.44 -3.27 -22.97
N GLN A 10 -12.98 -2.52 -21.99
CA GLN A 10 -11.56 -2.41 -21.64
C GLN A 10 -11.03 -3.72 -21.04
N TRP A 11 -11.85 -4.41 -20.24
CA TRP A 11 -11.52 -5.75 -19.77
C TRP A 11 -11.37 -6.74 -20.93
N ALA A 12 -12.33 -6.78 -21.83
CA ALA A 12 -12.29 -7.67 -23.01
C ALA A 12 -11.04 -7.41 -23.88
N ARG A 13 -10.62 -6.13 -24.03
CA ARG A 13 -9.39 -5.77 -24.74
C ARG A 13 -8.15 -6.25 -24.02
N LEU A 14 -8.09 -6.12 -22.68
CA LEU A 14 -6.97 -6.60 -21.87
C LEU A 14 -6.88 -8.13 -21.96
N GLU A 15 -8.01 -8.82 -21.89
CA GLU A 15 -8.08 -10.28 -22.03
C GLU A 15 -7.62 -10.74 -23.41
N ALA A 16 -8.11 -10.13 -24.48
CA ALA A 16 -7.67 -10.42 -25.85
C ALA A 16 -6.17 -10.16 -26.04
N HIS A 17 -5.66 -9.06 -25.46
CA HIS A 17 -4.22 -8.75 -25.44
C HIS A 17 -3.45 -9.88 -24.76
N PHE A 18 -3.86 -10.31 -23.55
CA PHE A 18 -3.22 -11.42 -22.82
C PHE A 18 -3.28 -12.73 -23.61
N GLN A 19 -4.40 -13.08 -24.22
CA GLN A 19 -4.54 -14.30 -25.02
C GLN A 19 -3.59 -14.33 -26.22
N SER A 20 -3.21 -13.18 -26.76
CA SER A 20 -2.31 -13.09 -27.91
C SER A 20 -0.85 -13.48 -27.59
N TRP A 21 -0.41 -13.33 -26.33
CA TRP A 21 0.99 -13.55 -25.95
C TRP A 21 1.18 -14.30 -24.63
N GLY A 22 0.23 -14.23 -23.69
CA GLY A 22 0.44 -14.65 -22.30
C GLY A 22 0.80 -16.11 -22.14
N ALA A 23 0.16 -17.02 -22.91
CA ALA A 23 0.47 -18.46 -22.86
C ALA A 23 1.88 -18.81 -23.37
N LYS A 24 2.52 -17.91 -24.14
CA LYS A 24 3.85 -18.10 -24.74
C LYS A 24 4.91 -17.22 -24.10
N PHE A 25 4.53 -16.44 -23.07
CA PHE A 25 5.46 -15.49 -22.44
C PHE A 25 6.54 -16.22 -21.66
N ASP A 26 7.78 -15.96 -22.05
CA ASP A 26 8.97 -16.40 -21.34
C ASP A 26 9.74 -15.17 -20.83
N LEU A 27 9.97 -15.12 -19.53
CA LEU A 27 10.62 -13.99 -18.88
C LEU A 27 12.10 -13.90 -19.24
N GLN A 28 12.79 -15.02 -19.42
CA GLN A 28 14.20 -15.03 -19.78
C GLN A 28 14.38 -14.51 -21.22
N GLN A 29 13.50 -14.96 -22.12
CA GLN A 29 13.48 -14.46 -23.50
C GLN A 29 13.16 -12.96 -23.53
N ALA A 30 12.18 -12.47 -22.74
CA ALA A 30 11.83 -11.07 -22.68
C ALA A 30 13.01 -10.15 -22.23
N PHE A 31 13.88 -10.65 -21.35
CA PHE A 31 15.10 -9.94 -20.97
C PHE A 31 16.20 -10.06 -22.05
N ALA A 32 16.29 -11.19 -22.72
CA ALA A 32 17.26 -11.39 -23.79
C ALA A 32 16.95 -10.51 -25.01
N GLU A 33 15.69 -10.34 -25.35
CA GLU A 33 15.21 -9.54 -26.49
C GLU A 33 15.22 -8.02 -26.21
N ASP A 34 15.01 -7.60 -24.96
CA ASP A 34 15.02 -6.19 -24.58
C ASP A 34 15.93 -5.91 -23.38
N GLY A 35 17.19 -5.63 -23.65
CA GLY A 35 18.18 -5.26 -22.63
C GLY A 35 17.82 -3.99 -21.83
N ARG A 36 16.83 -3.19 -22.30
CA ARG A 36 16.32 -2.00 -21.58
C ARG A 36 15.04 -2.28 -20.81
N ARG A 37 14.58 -3.53 -20.74
CA ARG A 37 13.36 -3.92 -20.06
C ARG A 37 13.29 -3.43 -18.62
N LEU A 38 14.38 -3.56 -17.86
CA LEU A 38 14.46 -3.04 -16.49
C LEU A 38 14.17 -1.53 -16.44
N GLY A 39 14.86 -0.73 -17.26
CA GLY A 39 14.67 0.73 -17.27
C GLY A 39 13.27 1.16 -17.74
N LYS A 40 12.68 0.44 -18.71
CA LYS A 40 11.34 0.73 -19.21
C LYS A 40 10.25 0.42 -18.21
N LEU A 41 10.42 -0.63 -17.40
CA LEU A 41 9.41 -1.14 -16.45
C LEU A 41 9.75 -0.82 -15.00
N SER A 42 10.71 0.10 -14.76
CA SER A 42 11.00 0.63 -13.43
C SER A 42 10.42 2.03 -13.28
N GLN A 43 9.84 2.29 -12.11
CA GLN A 43 9.26 3.59 -11.78
C GLN A 43 9.81 4.08 -10.44
N GLN A 44 10.22 5.34 -10.42
CA GLN A 44 10.67 6.02 -9.22
C GLN A 44 9.55 6.95 -8.72
N ALA A 45 9.13 6.73 -7.50
CA ALA A 45 8.25 7.64 -6.78
C ALA A 45 8.91 8.05 -5.47
N PRO A 46 8.47 9.12 -4.79
CA PRO A 46 8.99 9.48 -3.48
C PRO A 46 8.94 8.28 -2.52
N TYR A 47 10.11 7.92 -1.97
CA TYR A 47 10.30 6.80 -1.02
C TYR A 47 10.02 5.39 -1.58
N VAL A 48 9.71 5.25 -2.87
CA VAL A 48 9.40 3.95 -3.48
C VAL A 48 10.11 3.83 -4.83
N PHE A 49 10.79 2.71 -5.03
CA PHE A 49 11.24 2.26 -6.33
C PHE A 49 10.49 0.98 -6.69
N ALA A 50 9.76 0.99 -7.79
CA ALA A 50 9.00 -0.16 -8.28
C ALA A 50 9.69 -0.77 -9.51
N ASP A 51 10.17 -2.00 -9.38
CA ASP A 51 10.68 -2.80 -10.49
C ASP A 51 9.59 -3.78 -10.95
N LEU A 52 8.95 -3.47 -12.06
CA LEU A 52 7.93 -4.30 -12.69
C LEU A 52 8.49 -5.18 -13.82
N SER A 53 9.81 -5.16 -14.06
CA SER A 53 10.44 -5.86 -15.17
C SER A 53 10.27 -7.38 -15.11
N LYS A 54 10.07 -7.94 -13.92
CA LYS A 54 9.85 -9.37 -13.69
C LYS A 54 8.38 -9.79 -13.75
N ASN A 55 7.48 -8.84 -13.96
CA ASN A 55 6.06 -9.13 -14.12
C ASN A 55 5.73 -9.55 -15.55
N TRP A 56 4.60 -10.23 -15.72
CA TRP A 56 4.06 -10.60 -17.02
C TRP A 56 3.50 -9.36 -17.72
N LEU A 57 4.40 -8.60 -18.31
CA LEU A 57 4.08 -7.38 -19.04
C LEU A 57 4.73 -7.45 -20.42
N ALA A 58 3.90 -7.37 -21.45
CA ALA A 58 4.29 -7.20 -22.83
C ALA A 58 4.10 -5.73 -23.26
N GLU A 59 4.56 -5.41 -24.46
CA GLU A 59 4.28 -4.10 -25.06
C GLU A 59 2.76 -3.86 -25.13
N GLY A 60 2.33 -2.67 -24.74
CA GLY A 60 0.91 -2.30 -24.72
C GLY A 60 0.13 -2.73 -23.47
N THR A 61 0.64 -3.64 -22.63
CA THR A 61 -0.07 -4.11 -21.43
C THR A 61 -0.41 -2.95 -20.47
N GLU A 62 0.53 -2.03 -20.26
CA GLU A 62 0.34 -0.88 -19.37
C GLU A 62 -0.77 0.05 -19.87
N GLN A 63 -0.86 0.27 -21.19
CA GLN A 63 -1.92 1.07 -21.80
C GLN A 63 -3.31 0.43 -21.59
N HIS A 64 -3.41 -0.91 -21.74
CA HIS A 64 -4.67 -1.62 -21.48
C HIS A 64 -5.07 -1.58 -20.01
N LEU A 65 -4.12 -1.79 -19.09
CA LEU A 65 -4.37 -1.67 -17.64
C LEU A 65 -4.80 -0.26 -17.25
N SER A 66 -4.14 0.77 -17.77
CA SER A 66 -4.49 2.18 -17.53
C SER A 66 -5.86 2.53 -18.09
N ALA A 67 -6.21 2.01 -19.27
CA ALA A 67 -7.53 2.20 -19.86
C ALA A 67 -8.63 1.54 -19.02
N LEU A 68 -8.38 0.34 -18.51
CA LEU A 68 -9.29 -0.36 -17.60
C LEU A 68 -9.47 0.41 -16.29
N ALA A 69 -8.38 0.87 -15.67
CA ALA A 69 -8.44 1.66 -14.43
C ALA A 69 -9.28 2.92 -14.59
N ARG A 70 -9.13 3.63 -15.72
CA ARG A 70 -9.97 4.79 -16.06
C ARG A 70 -11.44 4.41 -16.24
N ALA A 71 -11.72 3.33 -16.97
CA ALA A 71 -13.09 2.87 -17.20
C ALA A 71 -13.78 2.43 -15.90
N CYS A 72 -13.03 1.83 -14.97
CA CYS A 72 -13.51 1.45 -13.64
C CYS A 72 -13.59 2.63 -12.65
N GLY A 73 -13.24 3.84 -13.05
CA GLY A 73 -13.36 5.04 -12.20
C GLY A 73 -12.38 5.08 -11.03
N VAL A 74 -11.23 4.41 -11.13
CA VAL A 74 -10.24 4.31 -10.01
C VAL A 74 -9.84 5.68 -9.48
N HIS A 75 -9.64 6.68 -10.35
CA HIS A 75 -9.28 8.04 -9.93
C HIS A 75 -10.39 8.68 -9.09
N GLY A 76 -11.65 8.58 -9.54
CA GLY A 76 -12.78 9.11 -8.78
C GLY A 76 -12.98 8.42 -7.43
N LEU A 77 -12.80 7.10 -7.36
CA LEU A 77 -12.83 6.35 -6.10
C LEU A 77 -11.71 6.77 -5.15
N ARG A 78 -10.50 6.98 -5.66
CA ARG A 78 -9.38 7.53 -4.89
C ARG A 78 -9.74 8.90 -4.31
N ASP A 79 -10.26 9.80 -5.14
CA ASP A 79 -10.61 11.16 -4.72
C ASP A 79 -11.75 11.15 -3.69
N THR A 80 -12.73 10.28 -3.87
CA THR A 80 -13.79 10.04 -2.89
C THR A 80 -13.23 9.49 -1.57
N MET A 81 -12.28 8.57 -1.61
CA MET A 81 -11.59 8.07 -0.41
C MET A 81 -10.83 9.20 0.30
N LEU A 82 -10.08 10.01 -0.44
CA LEU A 82 -9.28 11.11 0.10
C LEU A 82 -10.16 12.24 0.66
N SER A 83 -11.40 12.39 0.20
CA SER A 83 -12.34 13.36 0.77
C SER A 83 -12.95 12.95 2.11
N GLY A 84 -12.73 11.70 2.55
CA GLY A 84 -13.33 11.16 3.76
C GLY A 84 -14.79 10.70 3.59
N ALA A 85 -15.26 10.55 2.36
CA ALA A 85 -16.59 10.03 2.11
C ALA A 85 -16.72 8.53 2.49
N ALA A 86 -17.96 8.10 2.82
CA ALA A 86 -18.27 6.73 3.22
C ALA A 86 -18.24 5.78 2.00
N ILE A 87 -17.06 5.42 1.51
CA ILE A 87 -16.89 4.53 0.35
C ILE A 87 -16.98 3.04 0.69
N ASN A 88 -16.84 2.68 1.96
CA ASN A 88 -17.05 1.30 2.40
C ASN A 88 -18.55 1.02 2.45
N ALA A 89 -19.08 0.45 1.37
CA ALA A 89 -20.50 0.17 1.24
C ALA A 89 -21.03 -0.88 2.22
N THR A 90 -20.17 -1.76 2.72
CA THR A 90 -20.54 -2.83 3.66
C THR A 90 -20.76 -2.29 5.06
N GLU A 91 -19.91 -1.37 5.50
CA GLU A 91 -19.94 -0.81 6.86
C GLU A 91 -20.45 0.64 6.89
N GLN A 92 -20.79 1.20 5.73
CA GLN A 92 -21.30 2.57 5.56
C GLN A 92 -20.40 3.63 6.20
N ARG A 93 -19.08 3.47 6.07
CA ARG A 93 -18.11 4.38 6.67
C ARG A 93 -16.96 4.75 5.74
N ALA A 94 -16.24 5.81 6.09
CA ALA A 94 -15.03 6.24 5.42
C ALA A 94 -13.89 5.23 5.63
N VAL A 95 -13.01 5.12 4.63
CA VAL A 95 -11.76 4.34 4.69
C VAL A 95 -10.62 5.29 5.01
N MET A 96 -10.15 5.30 6.26
CA MET A 96 -9.24 6.33 6.80
C MET A 96 -7.82 5.80 7.11
N HIS A 97 -7.50 4.55 6.77
CA HIS A 97 -6.20 3.92 7.08
C HIS A 97 -4.99 4.66 6.49
N TRP A 98 -5.19 5.38 5.40
CA TRP A 98 -4.15 6.16 4.75
C TRP A 98 -3.68 7.37 5.57
N LEU A 99 -4.52 7.89 6.49
CA LEU A 99 -4.13 8.97 7.41
C LEU A 99 -2.97 8.58 8.32
N LEU A 100 -2.83 7.28 8.68
CA LEU A 100 -1.71 6.78 9.47
C LEU A 100 -0.34 6.98 8.78
N ARG A 101 -0.34 7.16 7.45
CA ARG A 101 0.87 7.39 6.65
C ARG A 101 0.99 8.83 6.14
N THR A 102 0.02 9.66 6.49
CA THR A 102 0.03 11.07 6.09
C THR A 102 0.78 11.87 7.15
N PRO A 103 1.84 12.62 6.80
CA PRO A 103 2.52 13.54 7.71
C PRO A 103 1.55 14.59 8.26
N ARG A 104 1.89 15.19 9.40
CA ARG A 104 1.06 16.23 10.07
C ARG A 104 0.73 17.42 9.18
N ASP A 105 1.67 17.80 8.32
CA ASP A 105 1.54 18.88 7.35
C ASP A 105 0.85 18.45 6.04
N GLY A 106 0.34 17.21 5.97
CA GLY A 106 -0.23 16.65 4.75
C GLY A 106 0.80 16.09 3.75
N GLY A 107 2.07 16.41 3.89
CA GLY A 107 3.18 15.91 3.06
C GLY A 107 2.93 16.08 1.56
N LEU A 108 3.19 15.03 0.78
CA LEU A 108 3.01 15.03 -0.67
C LEU A 108 1.55 15.19 -1.13
N LEU A 109 0.59 14.93 -0.24
CA LEU A 109 -0.83 15.09 -0.55
C LEU A 109 -1.30 16.54 -0.49
N GLN A 110 -0.52 17.47 0.09
CA GLN A 110 -0.89 18.89 0.17
C GLN A 110 -1.22 19.51 -1.19
N SER A 111 -0.52 19.09 -2.24
CA SER A 111 -0.78 19.57 -3.61
C SER A 111 -2.01 18.94 -4.27
N HIS A 112 -2.60 17.89 -3.66
CA HIS A 112 -3.77 17.23 -4.23
C HIS A 112 -5.02 18.07 -4.03
N PRO A 113 -5.80 18.40 -5.07
CA PRO A 113 -6.95 19.29 -4.97
C PRO A 113 -7.98 18.89 -3.91
N VAL A 114 -8.24 17.58 -3.76
CA VAL A 114 -9.18 17.06 -2.76
C VAL A 114 -8.67 17.31 -1.34
N VAL A 115 -7.36 17.21 -1.11
CA VAL A 115 -6.75 17.46 0.20
C VAL A 115 -6.73 18.95 0.53
N GLN A 116 -6.49 19.80 -0.47
CA GLN A 116 -6.61 21.26 -0.32
C GLN A 116 -8.04 21.68 0.04
N ALA A 117 -9.04 20.93 -0.39
CA ALA A 117 -10.46 21.16 -0.10
C ALA A 117 -10.93 20.47 1.19
N TRP A 118 -10.04 19.94 2.03
CA TRP A 118 -10.43 19.26 3.26
C TRP A 118 -11.20 20.19 4.19
N THR A 119 -12.33 19.69 4.66
CA THR A 119 -13.15 20.33 5.67
C THR A 119 -12.54 20.16 7.07
N ALA A 120 -13.03 20.92 8.04
CA ALA A 120 -12.59 20.82 9.43
C ALA A 120 -12.65 19.38 9.99
N PRO A 121 -13.67 18.55 9.74
CA PRO A 121 -13.68 17.15 10.19
C PRO A 121 -12.50 16.32 9.68
N MET A 122 -12.05 16.52 8.44
CA MET A 122 -10.90 15.79 7.90
C MET A 122 -9.57 16.23 8.52
N GLN A 123 -9.43 17.55 8.77
CA GLN A 123 -8.28 18.08 9.46
C GLN A 123 -8.20 17.57 10.91
N LEU A 124 -9.34 17.53 11.61
CA LEU A 124 -9.44 16.96 12.95
C LEU A 124 -9.09 15.46 12.97
N ALA A 125 -9.58 14.69 12.01
CA ALA A 125 -9.26 13.28 11.90
C ALA A 125 -7.75 13.03 11.75
N LEU A 126 -7.04 13.82 10.94
CA LEU A 126 -5.59 13.75 10.83
C LEU A 126 -4.91 14.11 12.15
N GLN A 127 -5.38 15.16 12.84
CA GLN A 127 -4.86 15.57 14.13
C GLN A 127 -5.04 14.48 15.19
N GLU A 128 -6.21 13.87 15.28
CA GLU A 128 -6.51 12.77 16.21
C GLU A 128 -5.62 11.55 15.98
N VAL A 129 -5.37 11.19 14.72
CA VAL A 129 -4.43 10.11 14.37
C VAL A 129 -3.05 10.40 14.95
N HIS A 130 -2.54 11.62 14.75
CA HIS A 130 -1.21 11.97 15.24
C HIS A 130 -1.15 12.11 16.77
N CYS A 131 -2.19 12.62 17.42
CA CYS A 131 -2.25 12.66 18.88
C CYS A 131 -2.25 11.25 19.48
N THR A 132 -3.03 10.33 18.87
CA THR A 132 -3.05 8.92 19.30
C THR A 132 -1.70 8.25 19.09
N LEU A 133 -1.06 8.48 17.94
CA LEU A 133 0.27 7.93 17.65
C LEU A 133 1.32 8.45 18.66
N ASP A 134 1.32 9.74 18.99
CA ASP A 134 2.22 10.30 19.99
C ASP A 134 2.01 9.67 21.37
N ALA A 135 0.76 9.50 21.80
CA ALA A 135 0.43 8.86 23.06
C ALA A 135 0.91 7.39 23.08
N MET A 136 0.73 6.66 21.97
CA MET A 136 1.23 5.28 21.85
C MET A 136 2.75 5.21 21.90
N LEU A 137 3.44 6.12 21.20
CA LEU A 137 4.91 6.17 21.21
C LEU A 137 5.45 6.57 22.61
N ALA A 138 4.81 7.51 23.27
CA ALA A 138 5.17 7.90 24.64
C ALA A 138 4.99 6.74 25.63
N LEU A 139 3.88 6.01 25.53
CA LEU A 139 3.66 4.80 26.33
C LEU A 139 4.71 3.72 26.03
N ALA A 140 4.99 3.45 24.78
CA ALA A 140 6.01 2.49 24.38
C ALA A 140 7.38 2.86 24.94
N GLU A 141 7.74 4.14 24.94
CA GLU A 141 8.99 4.63 25.51
C GLU A 141 9.01 4.49 27.05
N GLN A 142 7.91 4.78 27.73
CA GLN A 142 7.78 4.53 29.18
C GLN A 142 7.98 3.04 29.50
N VAL A 143 7.34 2.15 28.76
CA VAL A 143 7.50 0.68 28.95
C VAL A 143 8.94 0.27 28.68
N ARG A 144 9.58 0.81 27.65
CA ARG A 144 10.97 0.53 27.30
C ARG A 144 11.97 1.03 28.32
N SER A 145 11.72 2.19 28.91
CA SER A 145 12.61 2.84 29.89
C SER A 145 12.36 2.41 31.33
N ASP A 146 11.22 1.77 31.64
CA ASP A 146 10.93 1.29 33.00
C ASP A 146 11.85 0.15 33.38
N ALA A 147 12.76 0.44 34.31
CA ALA A 147 13.74 -0.51 34.82
C ALA A 147 13.09 -1.75 35.47
N ARG A 148 11.85 -1.65 35.99
CA ARG A 148 11.13 -2.78 36.57
C ARG A 148 10.70 -3.76 35.47
N ILE A 149 10.15 -3.26 34.36
CA ILE A 149 9.74 -4.09 33.22
C ILE A 149 10.95 -4.73 32.57
N ILE A 150 12.03 -3.98 32.35
CA ILE A 150 13.30 -4.51 31.86
C ILE A 150 13.87 -5.57 32.80
N GLY A 151 13.78 -5.34 34.12
CA GLY A 151 14.22 -6.32 35.14
C GLY A 151 13.39 -7.61 35.10
N ILE A 152 12.09 -7.53 34.93
CA ILE A 152 11.20 -8.69 34.79
C ILE A 152 11.52 -9.44 33.47
N MET A 153 11.65 -8.76 32.36
CA MET A 153 12.00 -9.39 31.07
C MET A 153 13.38 -10.07 31.11
N LYS A 154 14.39 -9.44 31.75
CA LYS A 154 15.70 -10.06 31.96
C LYS A 154 15.59 -11.31 32.84
N ARG A 155 14.79 -11.30 33.91
CA ARG A 155 14.55 -12.48 34.75
C ARG A 155 13.86 -13.59 33.98
N PHE A 156 12.81 -13.27 33.18
CA PHE A 156 12.16 -14.25 32.30
C PHE A 156 13.15 -14.84 31.28
N TYR A 157 13.97 -13.99 30.64
CA TYR A 157 15.00 -14.48 29.72
C TYR A 157 16.01 -15.39 30.36
N LEU A 158 16.49 -15.07 31.59
CA LEU A 158 17.42 -15.90 32.36
C LEU A 158 16.79 -17.23 32.83
N ILE A 159 15.47 -17.22 33.09
CA ILE A 159 14.74 -18.45 33.48
C ILE A 159 14.48 -19.34 32.26
N LEU A 160 14.16 -18.76 31.10
CA LEU A 160 13.86 -19.53 29.88
C LEU A 160 15.09 -19.97 29.10
N ASN A 161 16.22 -19.27 29.23
CA ASN A 161 17.44 -19.58 28.50
C ASN A 161 18.03 -20.98 28.84
N PRO A 162 18.04 -21.45 30.09
CA PRO A 162 18.46 -22.83 30.41
C PRO A 162 17.52 -23.88 29.78
N PHE A 163 16.24 -23.59 29.67
CA PHE A 163 15.24 -24.47 29.05
C PHE A 163 15.44 -24.63 27.54
N VAL A 164 15.78 -23.54 26.86
CA VAL A 164 16.06 -23.51 25.40
C VAL A 164 17.37 -24.27 25.11
N LEU A 165 18.38 -24.15 25.96
CA LEU A 165 19.64 -24.88 25.84
C LEU A 165 19.46 -26.37 26.10
N PHE A 166 18.51 -26.77 26.96
CA PHE A 166 18.21 -28.17 27.24
C PHE A 166 17.51 -28.87 26.07
N ILE A 167 16.64 -28.16 25.35
CA ILE A 167 15.92 -28.66 24.15
C ILE A 167 16.88 -28.84 22.96
N LYS A 168 17.95 -28.04 22.85
CA LYS A 168 18.94 -28.16 21.77
C LYS A 168 19.98 -29.29 21.97
N ARG A 169 19.96 -29.97 23.10
CA ARG A 169 20.89 -31.06 23.42
C ARG A 169 20.30 -32.50 23.35
N LYS A 170 19.08 -32.62 22.84
CA LYS A 170 18.48 -33.89 22.43
C LYS A 170 18.21 -33.86 20.94
#